data_451f836c841d94940986f0ca5ef94fb6
#
_entry.id   451f836c841d94940986f0ca5ef94fb6
#
_cell.length_a   1.000
_cell.length_b   1.000
_cell.length_c   1.000
_cell.angle_alpha   90.00
_cell.angle_beta   90.00
_cell.angle_gamma   90.00
#
_symmetry.space_group_name_H-M   'P 1'
#
loop_
_entity.id
_entity.type
_entity.pdbx_description
1 polymer ?
#
loop_
_entity_poly.entity_id
_entity_poly.type
_entity_poly.pdbx_seq_one_letter_code
_entity_poly.pdbx_strand_id
1 'polypeptide(L)' 'MADALDPRTTELVGIAAATAGHCQPCFDFHYKKALELGVSLDEVRAAVTLARAVRAAGDRHMDEHANRRMTTAVPAP' A
#
# COMPACT_ATOMS: atom_id res chain seq x y z
N MET A 1 21.58 -15.87 0.29
CA MET A 1 20.91 -15.69 -1.00
C MET A 1 20.88 -14.21 -1.36
N ALA A 2 21.24 -13.90 -2.59
CA ALA A 2 21.17 -12.51 -3.01
C ALA A 2 19.72 -12.05 -3.07
N ASP A 3 19.48 -10.83 -2.64
CA ASP A 3 18.14 -10.26 -2.70
C ASP A 3 17.77 -9.98 -4.15
N ALA A 4 16.56 -10.33 -4.54
CA ALA A 4 16.05 -10.07 -5.89
C ALA A 4 15.82 -8.57 -6.11
N LEU A 5 15.61 -7.80 -5.03
CA LEU A 5 15.44 -6.36 -5.07
C LEU A 5 16.65 -5.69 -4.45
N ASP A 6 17.09 -4.60 -5.06
CA ASP A 6 18.16 -3.81 -4.47
C ASP A 6 17.63 -3.09 -3.19
N PRO A 7 18.54 -2.60 -2.33
CA PRO A 7 18.13 -1.99 -1.07
C PRO A 7 17.19 -0.81 -1.22
N ARG A 8 17.39 0.04 -2.22
CA ARG A 8 16.52 1.22 -2.43
C ARG A 8 15.11 0.79 -2.81
N THR A 9 15.00 -0.15 -3.73
CA THR A 9 13.70 -0.69 -4.16
C THR A 9 13.00 -1.38 -3.00
N THR A 10 13.75 -2.14 -2.20
CA THR A 10 13.19 -2.82 -1.02
C THR A 10 12.51 -1.81 -0.09
N GLU A 11 13.16 -0.65 0.17
CA GLU A 11 12.57 0.34 1.06
C GLU A 11 11.36 1.05 0.44
N LEU A 12 11.38 1.29 -0.87
CA LEU A 12 10.21 1.85 -1.57
C LEU A 12 9.02 0.88 -1.52
N VAL A 13 9.26 -0.40 -1.69
CA VAL A 13 8.22 -1.43 -1.56
C VAL A 13 7.68 -1.44 -0.12
N GLY A 14 8.57 -1.35 0.87
CA GLY A 14 8.17 -1.29 2.27
C GLY A 14 7.30 -0.08 2.58
N ILE A 15 7.66 1.09 2.05
CA ILE A 15 6.87 2.32 2.21
C ILE A 15 5.48 2.15 1.60
N ALA A 16 5.40 1.60 0.38
CA ALA A 16 4.13 1.38 -0.30
C ALA A 16 3.26 0.37 0.46
N ALA A 17 3.86 -0.73 0.92
CA ALA A 17 3.15 -1.74 1.70
C ALA A 17 2.63 -1.18 3.01
N ALA A 18 3.43 -0.37 3.71
CA ALA A 18 3.03 0.27 4.95
C ALA A 18 1.86 1.24 4.73
N THR A 19 1.90 1.99 3.64
CA THR A 19 0.84 2.93 3.29
C THR A 19 -0.47 2.18 3.02
N ALA A 20 -0.43 1.16 2.19
CA ALA A 20 -1.61 0.37 1.87
C ALA A 20 -2.12 -0.42 3.08
N GLY A 21 -1.21 -0.86 3.94
CA GLY A 21 -1.52 -1.66 5.12
C GLY A 21 -1.82 -0.85 6.38
N HIS A 22 -1.79 0.48 6.31
CA HIS A 22 -2.05 1.36 7.46
C HIS A 22 -1.10 1.11 8.64
N CYS A 23 0.17 0.84 8.35
CA CYS A 23 1.15 0.58 9.40
C CYS A 23 2.09 1.78 9.58
N GLN A 24 1.79 2.64 10.54
CA GLN A 24 2.60 3.83 10.79
C GLN A 24 4.04 3.50 11.21
N PRO A 25 4.29 2.60 12.17
CA PRO A 25 5.66 2.26 12.53
C PRO A 25 6.43 1.63 11.36
N CYS A 26 5.76 0.86 10.52
CA CYS A 26 6.38 0.26 9.34
C CYS A 26 6.80 1.36 8.35
N PHE A 27 5.93 2.34 8.14
CA PHE A 27 6.24 3.47 7.28
C PHE A 27 7.47 4.21 7.77
N ASP A 28 7.48 4.56 9.05
CA ASP A 28 8.59 5.32 9.64
C ASP A 28 9.91 4.58 9.52
N PHE A 29 9.91 3.27 9.75
CA PHE A 29 11.11 2.44 9.63
C PHE A 29 11.66 2.45 8.20
N HIS A 30 10.81 2.18 7.21
CA HIS A 30 11.23 2.11 5.82
C HIS A 30 11.57 3.49 5.25
N TYR A 31 10.86 4.53 5.68
CA TYR A 31 11.12 5.90 5.28
C TYR A 31 12.52 6.34 5.72
N LYS A 32 12.85 6.09 6.98
CA LYS A 32 14.18 6.40 7.50
C LYS A 32 15.25 5.70 6.71
N LYS A 33 15.08 4.41 6.46
CA LYS A 33 16.06 3.63 5.69
C LYS A 33 16.17 4.12 4.24
N ALA A 34 15.05 4.48 3.63
CA ALA A 34 15.06 5.02 2.27
C ALA A 34 15.90 6.29 2.19
N LEU A 35 15.72 7.20 3.14
CA LEU A 35 16.50 8.45 3.17
C LEU A 35 17.98 8.17 3.38
N GLU A 36 18.33 7.22 4.23
CA GLU A 36 19.73 6.82 4.46
C GLU A 36 20.37 6.28 3.18
N LEU A 37 19.58 5.65 2.32
CA LEU A 37 20.05 5.08 1.06
C LEU A 37 20.01 6.08 -0.10
N GLY A 38 19.63 7.32 0.17
CA GLY A 38 19.62 8.38 -0.85
C GLY A 38 18.39 8.36 -1.75
N VAL A 39 17.32 7.69 -1.33
CA VAL A 39 16.06 7.74 -2.07
C VAL A 39 15.49 9.15 -1.95
N SER A 40 15.05 9.73 -3.06
CA SER A 40 14.52 11.10 -3.08
C SER A 40 13.08 11.12 -2.53
N LEU A 41 12.68 12.30 -2.06
CA LEU A 41 11.29 12.51 -1.65
C LEU A 41 10.30 12.29 -2.80
N ASP A 42 10.71 12.63 -4.02
CA ASP A 42 9.87 12.42 -5.19
C ASP A 42 9.62 10.93 -5.44
N GLU A 43 10.66 10.11 -5.25
CA GLU A 43 10.51 8.66 -5.35
C GLU A 43 9.60 8.12 -4.24
N VAL A 44 9.75 8.61 -3.02
CA VAL A 44 8.89 8.23 -1.90
C VAL A 44 7.44 8.63 -2.18
N ARG A 45 7.23 9.86 -2.63
CA ARG A 45 5.88 10.34 -2.97
C ARG A 45 5.24 9.52 -4.07
N ALA A 46 6.01 9.10 -5.07
CA ALA A 46 5.50 8.24 -6.14
C ALA A 46 5.04 6.89 -5.58
N ALA A 47 5.82 6.29 -4.70
CA ALA A 47 5.46 5.03 -4.07
C ALA A 47 4.18 5.16 -3.21
N VAL A 48 4.09 6.24 -2.43
CA VAL A 48 2.91 6.51 -1.61
C VAL A 48 1.68 6.75 -2.48
N THR A 49 1.83 7.53 -3.56
CA THR A 49 0.72 7.81 -4.48
C THR A 49 0.19 6.53 -5.11
N LEU A 50 1.09 5.65 -5.55
CA LEU A 50 0.69 4.37 -6.13
C LEU A 50 -0.02 3.49 -5.08
N ALA A 51 0.53 3.41 -3.88
CA ALA A 51 -0.07 2.62 -2.80
C ALA A 51 -1.46 3.12 -2.44
N ARG A 52 -1.66 4.44 -2.40
CA ARG A 52 -2.97 5.04 -2.13
C ARG A 52 -3.97 4.72 -3.23
N ALA A 53 -3.53 4.73 -4.48
CA ALA A 53 -4.38 4.37 -5.61
C ALA A 53 -4.82 2.91 -5.53
N VAL A 54 -3.90 2.02 -5.20
CA VAL A 54 -4.20 0.59 -5.02
C VAL A 54 -5.18 0.39 -3.86
N ARG A 55 -4.95 1.06 -2.74
CA ARG A 55 -5.83 0.97 -1.57
C ARG A 55 -7.23 1.49 -1.91
N ALA A 56 -7.34 2.61 -2.60
CA ALA A 56 -8.63 3.17 -3.00
C ALA A 56 -9.37 2.23 -3.95
N ALA A 57 -8.65 1.57 -4.86
CA ALA A 57 -9.25 0.58 -5.74
C ALA A 57 -9.78 -0.62 -4.94
N GLY A 58 -9.02 -1.07 -3.95
CA GLY A 58 -9.47 -2.15 -3.06
C GLY A 58 -10.73 -1.79 -2.30
N ASP A 59 -10.80 -0.58 -1.76
CA ASP A 59 -11.99 -0.08 -1.07
C ASP A 59 -13.20 -0.07 -2.00
N ARG A 60 -13.03 0.45 -3.21
CA ARG A 60 -14.11 0.52 -4.21
C ARG A 60 -14.60 -0.87 -4.59
N HIS A 61 -13.68 -1.79 -4.85
CA HIS A 61 -14.04 -3.17 -5.19
C HIS A 61 -14.76 -3.87 -4.04
N MET A 62 -14.33 -3.62 -2.81
CA MET A 62 -15.02 -4.17 -1.63
C MET A 62 -16.43 -3.62 -1.50
N ASP A 63 -16.60 -2.32 -1.70
CA ASP A 63 -17.91 -1.68 -1.62
C ASP A 63 -18.85 -2.23 -2.70
N GLU A 64 -18.36 -2.39 -3.92
CA GLU A 64 -19.14 -2.96 -5.01
C GLU A 64 -19.54 -4.42 -4.70
N HIS A 65 -18.60 -5.18 -4.17
CA HIS A 65 -18.85 -6.57 -3.77
C HIS A 65 -19.94 -6.65 -2.70
N ALA A 66 -19.82 -5.82 -1.65
CA ALA A 66 -20.79 -5.78 -0.57
C ALA A 66 -22.17 -5.39 -1.09
N ASN A 67 -22.23 -4.37 -1.95
CA ASN A 67 -23.50 -3.94 -2.55
C ASN A 67 -24.16 -5.06 -3.36
N ARG A 68 -23.36 -5.78 -4.17
CA ARG A 68 -23.91 -6.90 -4.94
C ARG A 68 -24.46 -7.97 -4.02
N ARG A 69 -23.74 -8.30 -2.94
CA ARG A 69 -24.17 -9.32 -1.98
C ARG A 69 -25.47 -8.91 -1.28
N MET A 70 -25.53 -7.67 -0.83
CA MET A 70 -26.72 -7.17 -0.13
C MET A 70 -27.93 -7.06 -1.08
N THR A 71 -27.70 -6.70 -2.34
CA THR A 71 -28.76 -6.58 -3.33
C THR A 71 -29.32 -7.93 -3.73
N THR A 72 -28.46 -8.96 -3.84
CA THR A 72 -28.87 -10.29 -4.25
C THR A 72 -29.25 -11.20 -3.10
N ALA A 73 -29.01 -10.75 -1.86
CA ALA A 73 -29.36 -11.55 -0.69
C ALA A 73 -30.87 -11.70 -0.60
N VAL A 74 -31.29 -12.90 -0.27
CA VAL A 74 -32.68 -13.14 0.05
C VAL A 74 -32.99 -12.42 1.36
N PRO A 75 -34.02 -11.57 1.39
CA PRO A 75 -34.36 -10.89 2.63
C PRO A 75 -34.59 -11.90 3.75
N ALA A 76 -34.07 -11.61 4.92
CA ALA A 76 -34.31 -12.44 6.07
C ALA A 76 -35.80 -12.48 6.35
N PRO A 77 -36.32 -13.64 6.72
CA PRO A 77 -37.72 -13.74 7.07
C PRO A 77 -38.05 -12.93 8.30
#